data_6e79eaf321a1f96d600b1f37dbff688d
#
_entry.id   6e79eaf321a1f96d600b1f37dbff688d
#
_cell.length_a   1.000
_cell.length_b   1.000
_cell.length_c   1.000
_cell.angle_alpha   90.00
_cell.angle_beta   90.00
_cell.angle_gamma   90.00
#
_symmetry.space_group_name_H-M   'P 1'
#
loop_
_entity.id
_entity.type
_entity.pdbx_description
1 polymer ?
#
loop_
_entity_poly.entity_id
_entity_poly.type
_entity_poly.pdbx_seq_one_letter_code
_entity_poly.pdbx_strand_id
1 'polypeptide(L)'
;MLVPRRARVVGWSTVLLNVVSVADSVWLCGAVLLGDAPVTAAQGFWRVDALSALLALCITGVTCVAAVCAPGMGGSDGYDARQVRRFRIFVNAFALMMLVAVTTSNVGIMWVAIEATTITSAVVIPLHRTRASVEASWKYLLICSVGIALAFAGTVLAYFDFVSTAGQVPNALNWTVLRAAAPSMHPELMRLAFAFILVGYGTKAGLAPMHTWLPDAHSEAPAPMSAMMSGVLLAVAMYAIVRWKGVVDLTAASFATNLLLAAGLLSLLVGSFSLVIQRRYKRMLAYSSVEHIGLVSIGLALGPLGMFAAFLHLVNHAVAKSMAFLLAGRILHRYDTTEIARVTGLLRAMPWTGSLFAAAVLALVGLPPFGLFVSEFLLVRAAVLTGRTWVAAVVLLCLLVAFVSLINHLNRMLYGAVPEGVKVGEARGWKIVTLAACAVVLVVLGLVLPRPVSALLDRTVSVLLP
;
A
#
# COMPACT_ATOMS: atom_id res chain seq x y z
N MET A 1 32.83 -2.36 20.12
CA MET A 1 33.01 -1.49 18.91
C MET A 1 32.96 -2.23 17.57
N LEU A 2 33.04 -3.56 17.50
CA LEU A 2 33.02 -4.34 16.21
C LEU A 2 31.62 -4.59 15.63
N VAL A 3 30.55 -4.53 16.42
CA VAL A 3 29.17 -4.74 16.00
C VAL A 3 28.66 -3.69 14.99
N PRO A 4 29.00 -2.38 15.09
CA PRO A 4 28.47 -1.38 14.16
C PRO A 4 28.98 -1.55 12.72
N ARG A 5 30.21 -2.01 12.53
CA ARG A 5 30.83 -2.16 11.19
C ARG A 5 30.22 -3.34 10.41
N ARG A 6 30.07 -4.50 11.07
CA ARG A 6 29.40 -5.67 10.47
C ARG A 6 27.93 -5.38 10.17
N ALA A 7 27.22 -4.67 11.05
CA ALA A 7 25.83 -4.29 10.82
C ALA A 7 25.65 -3.38 9.60
N ARG A 8 26.57 -2.43 9.37
CA ARG A 8 26.57 -1.58 8.17
C ARG A 8 26.88 -2.35 6.90
N VAL A 9 27.86 -3.22 6.88
CA VAL A 9 28.21 -4.04 5.72
C VAL A 9 27.02 -4.90 5.30
N VAL A 10 26.41 -5.64 6.24
CA VAL A 10 25.19 -6.44 5.95
C VAL A 10 24.02 -5.55 5.55
N GLY A 11 23.92 -4.32 6.06
CA GLY A 11 22.92 -3.35 5.64
C GLY A 11 23.07 -2.96 4.17
N TRP A 12 24.27 -2.60 3.74
CA TRP A 12 24.54 -2.23 2.36
C TRP A 12 24.41 -3.41 1.39
N SER A 13 24.79 -4.64 1.80
CA SER A 13 24.52 -5.83 0.97
C SER A 13 23.02 -6.08 0.80
N THR A 14 22.21 -5.84 1.84
CA THR A 14 20.74 -5.90 1.74
C THR A 14 20.20 -4.83 0.76
N VAL A 15 20.72 -3.60 0.82
CA VAL A 15 20.33 -2.54 -0.13
C VAL A 15 20.69 -2.95 -1.55
N LEU A 16 21.89 -3.48 -1.78
CA LEU A 16 22.31 -3.93 -3.12
C LEU A 16 21.39 -5.02 -3.67
N LEU A 17 21.03 -6.02 -2.86
CA LEU A 17 20.07 -7.05 -3.27
C LEU A 17 18.71 -6.46 -3.61
N ASN A 18 18.23 -5.47 -2.84
CA ASN A 18 16.98 -4.79 -3.18
C ASN A 18 17.07 -3.96 -4.47
N VAL A 19 18.23 -3.35 -4.77
CA VAL A 19 18.47 -2.68 -6.05
C VAL A 19 18.40 -3.67 -7.22
N VAL A 20 18.99 -4.86 -7.08
CA VAL A 20 18.84 -5.95 -8.07
C VAL A 20 17.36 -6.32 -8.24
N SER A 21 16.62 -6.49 -7.15
CA SER A 21 15.17 -6.80 -7.22
C SER A 21 14.36 -5.70 -7.93
N VAL A 22 14.75 -4.42 -7.77
CA VAL A 22 14.14 -3.32 -8.55
C VAL A 22 14.47 -3.45 -10.02
N ALA A 23 15.74 -3.75 -10.38
CA ALA A 23 16.14 -3.95 -11.76
C ALA A 23 15.40 -5.12 -12.42
N ASP A 24 15.23 -6.25 -11.69
CA ASP A 24 14.43 -7.38 -12.14
C ASP A 24 12.96 -7.00 -12.37
N SER A 25 12.37 -6.21 -11.47
CA SER A 25 10.99 -5.74 -11.64
C SER A 25 10.84 -4.77 -12.81
N VAL A 26 11.81 -3.91 -13.07
CA VAL A 26 11.85 -3.04 -14.26
C VAL A 26 11.97 -3.90 -15.53
N TRP A 27 12.83 -4.91 -15.52
CA TRP A 27 12.94 -5.86 -16.62
C TRP A 27 11.62 -6.59 -16.88
N LEU A 28 10.93 -7.08 -15.83
CA LEU A 28 9.60 -7.71 -15.94
C LEU A 28 8.57 -6.75 -16.56
N CYS A 29 8.56 -5.47 -16.14
CA CYS A 29 7.70 -4.45 -16.76
C CYS A 29 8.01 -4.30 -18.26
N GLY A 30 9.30 -4.24 -18.62
CA GLY A 30 9.74 -4.19 -20.02
C GLY A 30 9.34 -5.43 -20.80
N ALA A 31 9.55 -6.63 -20.26
CA ALA A 31 9.19 -7.89 -20.88
C ALA A 31 7.67 -8.00 -21.13
N VAL A 32 6.86 -7.57 -20.16
CA VAL A 32 5.39 -7.53 -20.31
C VAL A 32 4.95 -6.47 -21.32
N LEU A 33 5.62 -5.32 -21.41
CA LEU A 33 5.27 -4.25 -22.35
C LEU A 33 5.65 -4.59 -23.81
N LEU A 34 6.78 -5.26 -24.00
CA LEU A 34 7.30 -5.62 -25.33
C LEU A 34 6.73 -6.94 -25.84
N GLY A 35 6.30 -7.84 -24.94
CA GLY A 35 5.70 -9.11 -25.28
C GLY A 35 4.18 -9.04 -25.44
N ASP A 36 3.59 -9.95 -26.24
CA ASP A 36 2.15 -10.05 -26.41
C ASP A 36 1.48 -10.94 -25.36
N ALA A 37 2.28 -11.64 -24.54
CA ALA A 37 1.81 -12.57 -23.53
C ALA A 37 2.44 -12.29 -22.16
N PRO A 38 1.79 -12.70 -21.06
CA PRO A 38 2.38 -12.62 -19.73
C PRO A 38 3.62 -13.52 -19.61
N VAL A 39 4.57 -13.11 -18.77
CA VAL A 39 5.74 -13.94 -18.44
C VAL A 39 5.28 -15.07 -17.53
N THR A 40 5.51 -16.33 -17.94
CA THR A 40 5.09 -17.52 -17.17
C THR A 40 6.26 -18.45 -16.91
N ALA A 41 6.21 -19.16 -15.78
CA ALA A 41 7.16 -20.21 -15.42
C ALA A 41 6.45 -21.35 -14.67
N ALA A 42 7.10 -22.51 -14.56
CA ALA A 42 6.59 -23.70 -13.88
C ALA A 42 5.16 -24.06 -14.31
N GLN A 43 4.96 -24.25 -15.62
CA GLN A 43 3.67 -24.63 -16.23
C GLN A 43 2.52 -23.65 -15.90
N GLY A 44 2.82 -22.33 -15.77
CA GLY A 44 1.85 -21.30 -15.46
C GLY A 44 1.55 -21.10 -13.98
N PHE A 45 2.26 -21.78 -13.08
CA PHE A 45 2.17 -21.54 -11.63
C PHE A 45 2.64 -20.13 -11.27
N TRP A 46 3.75 -19.68 -11.85
CA TRP A 46 4.20 -18.29 -11.81
C TRP A 46 3.73 -17.59 -13.06
N ARG A 47 3.07 -16.46 -12.89
CA ARG A 47 2.54 -15.65 -13.97
C ARG A 47 2.63 -14.17 -13.60
N VAL A 48 3.35 -13.44 -14.44
CA VAL A 48 3.50 -12.00 -14.30
C VAL A 48 2.86 -11.34 -15.52
N ASP A 49 1.73 -10.71 -15.33
CA ASP A 49 1.08 -9.81 -16.27
C ASP A 49 1.33 -8.35 -15.91
N ALA A 50 0.69 -7.41 -16.60
CA ALA A 50 0.91 -5.97 -16.38
C ALA A 50 0.59 -5.53 -14.94
N LEU A 51 -0.49 -6.06 -14.33
CA LEU A 51 -0.85 -5.75 -12.95
C LEU A 51 0.17 -6.32 -11.96
N SER A 52 0.60 -7.57 -12.17
CA SER A 52 1.64 -8.20 -11.35
C SER A 52 2.96 -7.46 -11.44
N ALA A 53 3.40 -7.08 -12.65
CA ALA A 53 4.64 -6.35 -12.88
C ALA A 53 4.62 -4.95 -12.23
N LEU A 54 3.50 -4.22 -12.38
CA LEU A 54 3.30 -2.91 -11.78
C LEU A 54 3.46 -2.97 -10.25
N LEU A 55 2.79 -3.93 -9.61
CA LEU A 55 2.86 -4.09 -8.15
C LEU A 55 4.21 -4.64 -7.69
N ALA A 56 4.84 -5.54 -8.44
CA ALA A 56 6.19 -6.00 -8.14
C ALA A 56 7.19 -4.83 -8.13
N LEU A 57 7.08 -3.91 -9.09
CA LEU A 57 7.89 -2.69 -9.13
C LEU A 57 7.62 -1.78 -7.90
N CYS A 58 6.37 -1.60 -7.51
CA CYS A 58 6.03 -0.84 -6.30
C CYS A 58 6.60 -1.50 -5.04
N ILE A 59 6.46 -2.83 -4.90
CA ILE A 59 6.94 -3.59 -3.74
C ILE A 59 8.46 -3.47 -3.63
N THR A 60 9.20 -3.74 -4.72
CA THR A 60 10.66 -3.71 -4.71
C THR A 60 11.20 -2.31 -4.53
N GLY A 61 10.60 -1.30 -5.17
CA GLY A 61 10.96 0.11 -5.02
C GLY A 61 10.79 0.60 -3.59
N VAL A 62 9.63 0.37 -2.98
CA VAL A 62 9.37 0.75 -1.57
C VAL A 62 10.28 -0.02 -0.61
N THR A 63 10.51 -1.32 -0.85
CA THR A 63 11.41 -2.13 -0.03
C THR A 63 12.85 -1.63 -0.12
N CYS A 64 13.30 -1.22 -1.29
CA CYS A 64 14.63 -0.63 -1.50
C CYS A 64 14.79 0.68 -0.69
N VAL A 65 13.83 1.60 -0.78
CA VAL A 65 13.82 2.85 0.00
C VAL A 65 13.77 2.56 1.51
N ALA A 66 12.96 1.60 1.94
CA ALA A 66 12.87 1.17 3.33
C ALA A 66 14.18 0.55 3.82
N ALA A 67 14.88 -0.25 3.00
CA ALA A 67 16.17 -0.84 3.33
C ALA A 67 17.26 0.23 3.53
N VAL A 68 17.27 1.27 2.71
CA VAL A 68 18.17 2.44 2.85
C VAL A 68 17.94 3.17 4.18
N CYS A 69 16.71 3.24 4.64
CA CYS A 69 16.33 3.90 5.90
C CYS A 69 16.26 2.95 7.12
N ALA A 70 16.62 1.68 6.95
CA ALA A 70 16.47 0.64 7.97
C ALA A 70 17.29 0.90 9.25
N PRO A 71 16.89 0.32 10.40
CA PRO A 71 17.70 0.30 11.63
C PRO A 71 19.12 -0.22 11.41
N GLY A 72 20.10 0.41 12.08
CA GLY A 72 21.51 0.04 11.97
C GLY A 72 22.22 0.55 10.72
N MET A 73 21.56 1.30 9.83
CA MET A 73 22.18 2.00 8.70
C MET A 73 22.73 3.38 9.07
N GLY A 74 22.27 4.00 10.14
CA GLY A 74 22.81 5.23 10.75
C GLY A 74 23.60 4.90 12.02
N GLY A 75 24.17 5.90 12.68
CA GLY A 75 24.94 5.71 13.91
C GLY A 75 24.14 5.10 15.07
N SER A 76 23.76 5.88 16.05
CA SER A 76 22.99 5.43 17.25
C SER A 76 21.46 5.50 16.96
N ASP A 77 20.90 4.52 16.33
CA ASP A 77 19.46 4.45 16.06
C ASP A 77 18.64 3.85 17.24
N GLY A 78 19.28 3.62 18.40
CA GLY A 78 18.64 3.07 19.59
C GLY A 78 18.27 1.58 19.51
N TYR A 79 18.69 0.86 18.47
CA TYR A 79 18.44 -0.56 18.27
C TYR A 79 19.66 -1.41 18.59
N ASP A 80 19.46 -2.53 19.30
CA ASP A 80 20.50 -3.53 19.53
C ASP A 80 20.74 -4.41 18.28
N ALA A 81 21.82 -5.21 18.31
CA ALA A 81 22.20 -6.06 17.19
C ALA A 81 21.16 -7.16 16.90
N ARG A 82 20.43 -7.64 17.92
CA ARG A 82 19.38 -8.66 17.76
C ARG A 82 18.14 -8.05 17.11
N GLN A 83 17.76 -6.84 17.53
CA GLN A 83 16.66 -6.08 16.93
C GLN A 83 16.93 -5.76 15.46
N VAL A 84 18.13 -5.29 15.12
CA VAL A 84 18.54 -5.02 13.73
C VAL A 84 18.48 -6.29 12.88
N ARG A 85 19.01 -7.41 13.40
CA ARG A 85 18.96 -8.71 12.70
C ARG A 85 17.52 -9.18 12.50
N ARG A 86 16.68 -9.13 13.55
CA ARG A 86 15.26 -9.50 13.50
C ARG A 86 14.52 -8.65 12.48
N PHE A 87 14.72 -7.33 12.51
CA PHE A 87 14.12 -6.42 11.55
C PHE A 87 14.46 -6.83 10.11
N ARG A 88 15.73 -7.03 9.79
CA ARG A 88 16.17 -7.36 8.41
C ARG A 88 15.60 -8.68 7.91
N ILE A 89 15.60 -9.72 8.74
CA ILE A 89 15.06 -11.04 8.34
C ILE A 89 13.56 -10.89 8.01
N PHE A 90 12.78 -10.33 8.91
CA PHE A 90 11.33 -10.30 8.77
C PHE A 90 10.84 -9.28 7.74
N VAL A 91 11.54 -8.16 7.54
CA VAL A 91 11.20 -7.18 6.50
C VAL A 91 11.47 -7.75 5.10
N ASN A 92 12.58 -8.46 4.90
CA ASN A 92 12.83 -9.11 3.61
C ASN A 92 11.88 -10.31 3.37
N ALA A 93 11.56 -11.10 4.42
CA ALA A 93 10.54 -12.14 4.32
C ALA A 93 9.16 -11.55 3.99
N PHE A 94 8.79 -10.41 4.59
CA PHE A 94 7.58 -9.67 4.29
C PHE A 94 7.51 -9.22 2.83
N ALA A 95 8.60 -8.66 2.29
CA ALA A 95 8.69 -8.29 0.88
C ALA A 95 8.58 -9.50 -0.04
N LEU A 96 9.27 -10.62 0.29
CA LEU A 96 9.19 -11.86 -0.47
C LEU A 96 7.77 -12.40 -0.53
N MET A 97 7.04 -12.42 0.59
CA MET A 97 5.65 -12.90 0.61
C MET A 97 4.72 -12.01 -0.22
N MET A 98 4.93 -10.69 -0.23
CA MET A 98 4.19 -9.80 -1.12
C MET A 98 4.48 -10.08 -2.60
N LEU A 99 5.74 -10.33 -2.97
CA LEU A 99 6.12 -10.71 -4.34
C LEU A 99 5.52 -12.05 -4.74
N VAL A 100 5.57 -13.07 -3.87
CA VAL A 100 4.90 -14.36 -4.10
C VAL A 100 3.41 -14.16 -4.36
N ALA A 101 2.74 -13.32 -3.56
CA ALA A 101 1.30 -13.06 -3.70
C ALA A 101 0.93 -12.48 -5.07
N VAL A 102 1.75 -11.56 -5.61
CA VAL A 102 1.43 -10.87 -6.88
C VAL A 102 1.95 -11.62 -8.11
N THR A 103 2.82 -12.61 -7.95
CA THR A 103 3.40 -13.36 -9.09
C THR A 103 2.83 -14.77 -9.26
N THR A 104 2.13 -15.33 -8.27
CA THR A 104 1.48 -16.63 -8.40
C THR A 104 0.15 -16.54 -9.15
N SER A 105 -0.13 -17.53 -10.00
CA SER A 105 -1.47 -17.73 -10.59
C SER A 105 -2.45 -18.34 -9.61
N ASN A 106 -1.96 -19.09 -8.63
CA ASN A 106 -2.76 -19.91 -7.73
C ASN A 106 -3.33 -19.08 -6.58
N VAL A 107 -4.67 -18.98 -6.50
CA VAL A 107 -5.38 -18.19 -5.48
C VAL A 107 -5.17 -18.73 -4.07
N GLY A 108 -4.92 -20.01 -3.89
CA GLY A 108 -4.60 -20.61 -2.59
C GLY A 108 -3.20 -20.20 -2.12
N ILE A 109 -2.20 -20.21 -2.99
CA ILE A 109 -0.84 -19.72 -2.68
C ILE A 109 -0.85 -18.21 -2.45
N MET A 110 -1.61 -17.43 -3.25
CA MET A 110 -1.82 -16.01 -3.02
C MET A 110 -2.37 -15.75 -1.62
N TRP A 111 -3.37 -16.53 -1.18
CA TRP A 111 -3.93 -16.46 0.16
C TRP A 111 -2.87 -16.76 1.24
N VAL A 112 -2.12 -17.87 1.12
CA VAL A 112 -1.05 -18.22 2.06
C VAL A 112 0.01 -17.11 2.13
N ALA A 113 0.42 -16.58 1.00
CA ALA A 113 1.43 -15.53 0.93
C ALA A 113 0.96 -14.23 1.62
N ILE A 114 -0.31 -13.84 1.42
CA ILE A 114 -0.90 -12.66 2.08
C ILE A 114 -0.99 -12.89 3.60
N GLU A 115 -1.38 -14.09 4.07
CA GLU A 115 -1.36 -14.38 5.51
C GLU A 115 0.06 -14.39 6.09
N ALA A 116 1.04 -14.94 5.38
CA ALA A 116 2.43 -14.89 5.80
C ALA A 116 2.96 -13.45 5.94
N THR A 117 2.40 -12.47 5.20
CA THR A 117 2.71 -11.06 5.45
C THR A 117 2.23 -10.58 6.82
N THR A 118 1.11 -11.12 7.33
CA THR A 118 0.61 -10.79 8.69
C THR A 118 1.61 -11.23 9.75
N ILE A 119 2.04 -12.48 9.67
CA ILE A 119 2.98 -13.06 10.64
C ILE A 119 4.33 -12.31 10.61
N THR A 120 4.88 -12.11 9.41
CA THR A 120 6.20 -11.46 9.27
C THR A 120 6.19 -10.01 9.76
N SER A 121 5.12 -9.26 9.52
CA SER A 121 5.00 -7.87 9.97
C SER A 121 4.64 -7.76 11.46
N ALA A 122 3.78 -8.63 12.00
CA ALA A 122 3.42 -8.64 13.41
C ALA A 122 4.64 -8.82 14.32
N VAL A 123 5.63 -9.61 13.87
CA VAL A 123 6.90 -9.80 14.60
C VAL A 123 7.74 -8.51 14.65
N VAL A 124 7.61 -7.63 13.65
CA VAL A 124 8.40 -6.38 13.53
C VAL A 124 7.74 -5.20 14.24
N ILE A 125 6.40 -5.16 14.32
CA ILE A 125 5.67 -4.06 14.98
C ILE A 125 6.22 -3.80 16.40
N PRO A 126 6.35 -4.80 17.30
CA PRO A 126 6.89 -4.59 18.64
C PRO A 126 8.42 -4.69 18.68
N LEU A 127 9.14 -4.10 17.73
CA LEU A 127 10.60 -4.13 17.71
C LEU A 127 11.16 -3.42 18.95
N HIS A 128 10.60 -2.27 19.33
CA HIS A 128 10.71 -1.69 20.67
C HIS A 128 9.57 -2.21 21.53
N ARG A 129 9.86 -3.10 22.46
CA ARG A 129 8.87 -3.78 23.30
C ARG A 129 8.26 -2.83 24.33
N THR A 130 7.31 -2.01 23.89
CA THR A 130 6.43 -1.24 24.75
C THR A 130 5.08 -1.97 24.90
N ARG A 131 4.32 -1.67 25.97
CA ARG A 131 2.97 -2.22 26.14
C ARG A 131 2.08 -1.88 24.94
N ALA A 132 2.15 -0.64 24.44
CA ALA A 132 1.39 -0.19 23.29
C ALA A 132 1.77 -0.93 21.99
N SER A 133 3.07 -1.16 21.74
CA SER A 133 3.51 -1.86 20.52
C SER A 133 3.14 -3.34 20.52
N VAL A 134 3.16 -4.00 21.69
CA VAL A 134 2.72 -5.39 21.83
C VAL A 134 1.20 -5.48 21.62
N GLU A 135 0.43 -4.58 22.23
CA GLU A 135 -1.03 -4.50 22.06
C GLU A 135 -1.40 -4.27 20.58
N ALA A 136 -0.77 -3.31 19.91
CA ALA A 136 -0.98 -3.02 18.49
C ALA A 136 -0.67 -4.24 17.61
N SER A 137 0.40 -4.98 17.91
CA SER A 137 0.77 -6.21 17.19
C SER A 137 -0.28 -7.31 17.35
N TRP A 138 -0.81 -7.52 18.56
CA TRP A 138 -1.87 -8.51 18.81
C TRP A 138 -3.18 -8.12 18.13
N LYS A 139 -3.61 -6.86 18.23
CA LYS A 139 -4.81 -6.36 17.51
C LYS A 139 -4.68 -6.60 16.02
N TYR A 140 -3.51 -6.24 15.44
CA TYR A 140 -3.23 -6.46 14.04
C TYR A 140 -3.31 -7.93 13.66
N LEU A 141 -2.62 -8.81 14.41
CA LEU A 141 -2.60 -10.25 14.15
C LEU A 141 -4.02 -10.81 14.18
N LEU A 142 -4.77 -10.59 15.26
CA LEU A 142 -6.10 -11.18 15.45
C LEU A 142 -7.09 -10.68 14.37
N ILE A 143 -7.16 -9.37 14.13
CA ILE A 143 -8.11 -8.81 13.17
C ILE A 143 -7.78 -9.27 11.75
N CYS A 144 -6.52 -9.22 11.35
CA CYS A 144 -6.12 -9.62 10.00
C CYS A 144 -6.25 -11.13 9.79
N SER A 145 -5.88 -11.98 10.75
CA SER A 145 -6.02 -13.43 10.58
C SER A 145 -7.48 -13.88 10.52
N VAL A 146 -8.38 -13.27 11.31
CA VAL A 146 -9.83 -13.52 11.18
C VAL A 146 -10.32 -13.06 9.80
N GLY A 147 -9.89 -11.87 9.34
CA GLY A 147 -10.24 -11.40 8.00
C GLY A 147 -9.76 -12.38 6.91
N ILE A 148 -8.50 -12.77 6.94
CA ILE A 148 -7.93 -13.70 5.95
C ILE A 148 -8.59 -15.10 6.01
N ALA A 149 -9.04 -15.55 7.17
CA ALA A 149 -9.84 -16.78 7.29
C ALA A 149 -11.20 -16.67 6.54
N LEU A 150 -11.84 -15.48 6.58
CA LEU A 150 -13.04 -15.23 5.77
C LEU A 150 -12.72 -15.25 4.26
N ALA A 151 -11.59 -14.64 3.83
CA ALA A 151 -11.17 -14.72 2.43
C ALA A 151 -10.91 -16.17 1.98
N PHE A 152 -10.39 -17.01 2.87
CA PHE A 152 -10.24 -18.45 2.61
C PHE A 152 -11.60 -19.12 2.43
N ALA A 153 -12.55 -18.88 3.33
CA ALA A 153 -13.90 -19.42 3.21
C ALA A 153 -14.55 -19.03 1.87
N GLY A 154 -14.41 -17.76 1.44
CA GLY A 154 -14.87 -17.32 0.12
C GLY A 154 -14.17 -18.03 -1.03
N THR A 155 -12.85 -18.24 -0.92
CA THR A 155 -12.08 -19.01 -1.91
C THR A 155 -12.55 -20.46 -2.00
N VAL A 156 -12.84 -21.11 -0.85
CA VAL A 156 -13.36 -22.49 -0.82
C VAL A 156 -14.76 -22.57 -1.43
N LEU A 157 -15.63 -21.60 -1.16
CA LEU A 157 -16.96 -21.54 -1.78
C LEU A 157 -16.87 -21.42 -3.31
N ALA A 158 -16.03 -20.52 -3.81
CA ALA A 158 -15.80 -20.37 -5.26
C ALA A 158 -15.20 -21.62 -5.88
N TYR A 159 -14.26 -22.29 -5.21
CA TYR A 159 -13.67 -23.54 -5.67
C TYR A 159 -14.68 -24.69 -5.67
N PHE A 160 -15.53 -24.79 -4.65
CA PHE A 160 -16.60 -25.76 -4.59
C PHE A 160 -17.58 -25.60 -5.78
N ASP A 161 -17.99 -24.37 -6.06
CA ASP A 161 -18.85 -24.09 -7.21
C ASP A 161 -18.16 -24.45 -8.55
N PHE A 162 -16.89 -24.10 -8.69
CA PHE A 162 -16.09 -24.47 -9.86
C PHE A 162 -16.06 -25.99 -10.07
N VAL A 163 -15.76 -26.78 -9.03
CA VAL A 163 -15.67 -28.24 -9.16
C VAL A 163 -17.04 -28.87 -9.46
N SER A 164 -18.12 -28.32 -8.92
CA SER A 164 -19.49 -28.79 -9.17
C SER A 164 -19.94 -28.55 -10.62
N THR A 165 -19.44 -27.51 -11.28
CA THR A 165 -19.85 -27.09 -12.63
C THR A 165 -18.89 -27.57 -13.71
N ALA A 166 -17.56 -27.47 -13.49
CA ALA A 166 -16.50 -27.77 -14.45
C ALA A 166 -15.79 -29.12 -14.21
N GLY A 167 -16.06 -29.77 -13.06
CA GLY A 167 -15.38 -31.00 -12.65
C GLY A 167 -13.94 -30.74 -12.12
N GLN A 168 -13.22 -31.84 -11.92
CA GLN A 168 -11.80 -31.78 -11.51
C GLN A 168 -10.90 -31.53 -12.72
N VAL A 169 -10.27 -30.36 -12.77
CA VAL A 169 -9.37 -29.92 -13.84
C VAL A 169 -7.99 -29.63 -13.24
N PRO A 170 -6.89 -29.93 -13.95
CA PRO A 170 -5.55 -29.50 -13.53
C PRO A 170 -5.48 -27.99 -13.33
N ASN A 171 -4.75 -27.54 -12.31
CA ASN A 171 -4.58 -26.12 -11.99
C ASN A 171 -5.89 -25.36 -11.68
N ALA A 172 -6.91 -26.05 -11.17
CA ALA A 172 -8.23 -25.53 -10.86
C ALA A 172 -8.21 -24.29 -9.93
N LEU A 173 -7.19 -24.12 -9.10
CA LEU A 173 -6.98 -22.95 -8.25
C LEU A 173 -6.26 -21.79 -8.95
N ASN A 174 -5.90 -21.92 -10.23
CA ASN A 174 -5.38 -20.77 -10.96
C ASN A 174 -6.50 -19.81 -11.32
N TRP A 175 -6.34 -18.52 -10.96
CA TRP A 175 -7.37 -17.51 -11.22
C TRP A 175 -7.76 -17.40 -12.70
N THR A 176 -6.84 -17.74 -13.62
CA THR A 176 -7.12 -17.80 -15.07
C THR A 176 -8.07 -18.91 -15.43
N VAL A 177 -7.94 -20.08 -14.79
CA VAL A 177 -8.84 -21.22 -14.98
C VAL A 177 -10.21 -20.94 -14.38
N LEU A 178 -10.24 -20.39 -13.16
CA LEU A 178 -11.48 -19.91 -12.51
C LEU A 178 -12.20 -18.89 -13.36
N ARG A 179 -11.47 -17.91 -13.93
CA ARG A 179 -12.04 -16.87 -14.80
C ARG A 179 -12.63 -17.46 -16.09
N ALA A 180 -11.95 -18.44 -16.69
CA ALA A 180 -12.47 -19.09 -17.90
C ALA A 180 -13.77 -19.87 -17.64
N ALA A 181 -13.92 -20.48 -16.48
CA ALA A 181 -15.11 -21.22 -16.08
C ALA A 181 -16.23 -20.31 -15.50
N ALA A 182 -15.92 -19.08 -15.13
CA ALA A 182 -16.86 -18.18 -14.43
C ALA A 182 -18.23 -18.03 -15.10
N PRO A 183 -18.37 -17.96 -16.45
CA PRO A 183 -19.69 -17.88 -17.08
C PRO A 183 -20.62 -19.06 -16.81
N SER A 184 -20.08 -20.23 -16.45
CA SER A 184 -20.87 -21.44 -16.12
C SER A 184 -21.13 -21.61 -14.63
N MET A 185 -20.51 -20.80 -13.76
CA MET A 185 -20.65 -20.87 -12.30
C MET A 185 -21.96 -20.24 -11.83
N HIS A 186 -22.43 -20.64 -10.62
CA HIS A 186 -23.70 -20.16 -10.07
C HIS A 186 -23.57 -18.74 -9.49
N PRO A 187 -24.35 -17.75 -10.02
CA PRO A 187 -24.21 -16.36 -9.60
C PRO A 187 -24.39 -16.13 -8.10
N GLU A 188 -25.34 -16.83 -7.46
CA GLU A 188 -25.63 -16.64 -6.02
C GLU A 188 -24.47 -17.07 -5.14
N LEU A 189 -23.84 -18.21 -5.47
CA LEU A 189 -22.70 -18.71 -4.71
C LEU A 189 -21.47 -17.84 -4.94
N MET A 190 -21.27 -17.35 -6.17
CA MET A 190 -20.18 -16.43 -6.50
C MET A 190 -20.34 -15.04 -5.85
N ARG A 191 -21.59 -14.54 -5.68
CA ARG A 191 -21.87 -13.33 -4.88
C ARG A 191 -21.48 -13.52 -3.42
N LEU A 192 -21.90 -14.65 -2.82
CA LEU A 192 -21.56 -14.97 -1.44
C LEU A 192 -20.05 -15.13 -1.25
N ALA A 193 -19.38 -15.86 -2.16
CA ALA A 193 -17.93 -16.03 -2.16
C ALA A 193 -17.22 -14.68 -2.22
N PHE A 194 -17.64 -13.78 -3.11
CA PHE A 194 -17.02 -12.46 -3.25
C PHE A 194 -17.25 -11.57 -2.01
N ALA A 195 -18.42 -11.66 -1.37
CA ALA A 195 -18.66 -10.94 -0.12
C ALA A 195 -17.66 -11.35 0.98
N PHE A 196 -17.41 -12.65 1.16
CA PHE A 196 -16.40 -13.16 2.09
C PHE A 196 -14.98 -12.74 1.68
N ILE A 197 -14.67 -12.80 0.40
CA ILE A 197 -13.37 -12.39 -0.17
C ILE A 197 -13.12 -10.90 0.06
N LEU A 198 -14.12 -10.04 -0.22
CA LEU A 198 -13.99 -8.60 -0.05
C LEU A 198 -13.86 -8.23 1.44
N VAL A 199 -14.64 -8.82 2.32
CA VAL A 199 -14.50 -8.59 3.78
C VAL A 199 -13.10 -9.05 4.23
N GLY A 200 -12.66 -10.22 3.78
CA GLY A 200 -11.38 -10.80 4.18
C GLY A 200 -10.17 -10.00 3.70
N TYR A 201 -9.97 -9.86 2.41
CA TYR A 201 -8.87 -9.06 1.88
C TYR A 201 -9.07 -7.56 2.12
N GLY A 202 -10.32 -7.07 2.23
CA GLY A 202 -10.66 -5.72 2.62
C GLY A 202 -10.18 -5.37 4.03
N THR A 203 -10.27 -6.33 4.97
CA THR A 203 -9.64 -6.20 6.29
C THR A 203 -8.14 -5.93 6.14
N LYS A 204 -7.46 -6.70 5.31
CA LYS A 204 -6.03 -6.54 5.05
C LYS A 204 -5.69 -5.26 4.28
N ALA A 205 -6.54 -4.84 3.35
CA ALA A 205 -6.43 -3.58 2.63
C ALA A 205 -6.71 -2.35 3.51
N GLY A 206 -7.29 -2.53 4.69
CA GLY A 206 -7.68 -1.44 5.57
C GLY A 206 -8.97 -0.74 5.16
N LEU A 207 -9.88 -1.45 4.47
CA LEU A 207 -11.21 -0.93 4.15
C LEU A 207 -12.08 -0.86 5.39
N ALA A 208 -12.85 0.22 5.52
CA ALA A 208 -13.83 0.34 6.58
C ALA A 208 -15.01 -0.64 6.36
N PRO A 209 -15.56 -1.23 7.45
CA PRO A 209 -15.28 -0.98 8.87
C PRO A 209 -14.10 -1.77 9.45
N MET A 210 -13.44 -2.63 8.69
CA MET A 210 -12.41 -3.57 9.16
C MET A 210 -11.02 -2.95 9.36
N HIS A 211 -10.87 -1.64 9.19
CA HIS A 211 -9.60 -0.88 9.20
C HIS A 211 -8.99 -0.65 10.60
N THR A 212 -9.67 -1.04 11.69
CA THR A 212 -9.36 -0.57 13.05
C THR A 212 -7.95 -0.94 13.56
N TRP A 213 -7.33 -1.99 13.02
CA TRP A 213 -5.96 -2.39 13.31
C TRP A 213 -4.91 -1.41 12.75
N LEU A 214 -5.24 -0.74 11.64
CA LEU A 214 -4.28 -0.01 10.82
C LEU A 214 -3.66 1.21 11.52
N PRO A 215 -4.43 2.10 12.19
CA PRO A 215 -3.85 3.25 12.88
C PRO A 215 -2.93 2.86 14.04
N ASP A 216 -3.24 1.80 14.77
CA ASP A 216 -2.44 1.34 15.90
C ASP A 216 -1.13 0.68 15.41
N ALA A 217 -1.23 -0.24 14.44
CA ALA A 217 -0.08 -0.93 13.87
C ALA A 217 0.94 0.05 13.25
N HIS A 218 0.48 1.01 12.45
CA HIS A 218 1.37 2.00 11.82
C HIS A 218 1.99 2.99 12.81
N SER A 219 1.28 3.33 13.89
CA SER A 219 1.80 4.24 14.92
C SER A 219 2.95 3.62 15.67
N GLU A 220 2.85 2.34 16.00
CA GLU A 220 3.81 1.64 16.87
C GLU A 220 4.94 0.97 16.10
N ALA A 221 4.73 0.61 14.82
CA ALA A 221 5.77 -0.03 14.02
C ALA A 221 6.97 0.91 13.76
N PRO A 222 8.19 0.35 13.58
CA PRO A 222 9.32 1.09 13.05
C PRO A 222 8.98 1.75 11.71
N ALA A 223 9.48 2.97 11.49
CA ALA A 223 9.12 3.77 10.31
C ALA A 223 9.29 3.05 8.96
N PRO A 224 10.37 2.28 8.70
CA PRO A 224 10.49 1.54 7.45
C PRO A 224 9.44 0.42 7.31
N MET A 225 9.01 -0.19 8.42
CA MET A 225 7.93 -1.17 8.39
C MET A 225 6.58 -0.50 8.10
N SER A 226 6.29 0.65 8.75
CA SER A 226 5.08 1.43 8.47
C SER A 226 5.04 1.92 7.02
N ALA A 227 6.19 2.29 6.44
CA ALA A 227 6.32 2.67 5.04
C ALA A 227 5.92 1.54 4.08
N MET A 228 6.39 0.31 4.34
CA MET A 228 6.06 -0.86 3.53
C MET A 228 4.61 -1.31 3.73
N MET A 229 4.13 -1.34 4.99
CA MET A 229 2.75 -1.72 5.29
C MET A 229 1.76 -0.76 4.61
N SER A 230 1.96 0.55 4.74
CA SER A 230 1.07 1.56 4.15
C SER A 230 1.28 1.69 2.64
N GLY A 231 2.52 1.69 2.17
CA GLY A 231 2.84 1.93 0.76
C GLY A 231 2.43 0.78 -0.15
N VAL A 232 2.66 -0.47 0.26
CA VAL A 232 2.50 -1.62 -0.66
C VAL A 232 1.67 -2.77 -0.13
N LEU A 233 1.61 -3.05 1.18
CA LEU A 233 0.80 -4.17 1.69
C LEU A 233 -0.68 -4.00 1.36
N LEU A 234 -1.21 -2.78 1.53
CA LEU A 234 -2.62 -2.49 1.22
C LEU A 234 -2.89 -2.70 -0.27
N ALA A 235 -1.95 -2.33 -1.14
CA ALA A 235 -2.04 -2.54 -2.58
C ALA A 235 -2.02 -4.04 -2.95
N VAL A 236 -1.25 -4.88 -2.25
CA VAL A 236 -1.25 -6.35 -2.44
C VAL A 236 -2.60 -6.96 -2.06
N ALA A 237 -3.23 -6.46 -1.00
CA ALA A 237 -4.58 -6.90 -0.64
C ALA A 237 -5.62 -6.46 -1.68
N MET A 238 -5.50 -5.23 -2.20
CA MET A 238 -6.34 -4.75 -3.30
C MET A 238 -6.12 -5.57 -4.59
N TYR A 239 -4.88 -6.00 -4.86
CA TYR A 239 -4.58 -6.93 -5.96
C TYR A 239 -5.41 -8.22 -5.86
N ALA A 240 -5.47 -8.85 -4.69
CA ALA A 240 -6.27 -10.05 -4.50
C ALA A 240 -7.76 -9.79 -4.76
N ILE A 241 -8.31 -8.68 -4.25
CA ILE A 241 -9.70 -8.28 -4.51
C ILE A 241 -9.94 -8.08 -6.02
N VAL A 242 -9.02 -7.43 -6.71
CA VAL A 242 -9.13 -7.17 -8.16
C VAL A 242 -9.09 -8.46 -8.98
N ARG A 243 -8.24 -9.44 -8.61
CA ARG A 243 -8.20 -10.75 -9.27
C ARG A 243 -9.52 -11.49 -9.13
N TRP A 244 -10.08 -11.51 -7.93
CA TRP A 244 -11.39 -12.12 -7.68
C TRP A 244 -12.54 -11.35 -8.33
N LYS A 245 -12.46 -10.01 -8.36
CA LYS A 245 -13.43 -9.19 -9.10
C LYS A 245 -13.46 -9.58 -10.57
N GLY A 246 -12.29 -9.77 -11.21
CA GLY A 246 -12.19 -10.20 -12.61
C GLY A 246 -12.77 -11.59 -12.88
N VAL A 247 -12.93 -12.46 -11.86
CA VAL A 247 -13.68 -13.73 -11.97
C VAL A 247 -15.16 -13.50 -11.79
N VAL A 248 -15.55 -12.77 -10.74
CA VAL A 248 -16.97 -12.59 -10.35
C VAL A 248 -17.72 -11.68 -11.33
N ASP A 249 -17.06 -10.72 -11.95
CA ASP A 249 -17.69 -9.83 -12.95
C ASP A 249 -18.24 -10.60 -14.16
N LEU A 250 -17.69 -11.79 -14.48
CA LEU A 250 -18.19 -12.64 -15.56
C LEU A 250 -19.42 -13.46 -15.17
N THR A 251 -19.70 -13.59 -13.87
CA THR A 251 -20.83 -14.35 -13.33
C THR A 251 -21.93 -13.43 -12.78
N ALA A 252 -21.54 -12.34 -12.09
CA ALA A 252 -22.44 -11.45 -11.36
C ALA A 252 -21.95 -9.98 -11.48
N ALA A 253 -21.88 -9.47 -12.71
CA ALA A 253 -21.17 -8.26 -13.14
C ALA A 253 -21.39 -7.01 -12.28
N SER A 254 -22.62 -6.72 -11.82
CA SER A 254 -22.90 -5.51 -11.05
C SER A 254 -22.65 -5.66 -9.55
N PHE A 255 -22.67 -6.88 -9.01
CA PHE A 255 -22.59 -7.11 -7.56
C PHE A 255 -21.23 -6.73 -6.99
N ALA A 256 -20.13 -7.27 -7.56
CA ALA A 256 -18.79 -6.99 -7.11
C ALA A 256 -18.45 -5.49 -7.22
N THR A 257 -18.86 -4.86 -8.31
CA THR A 257 -18.69 -3.43 -8.54
C THR A 257 -19.42 -2.57 -7.50
N ASN A 258 -20.70 -2.87 -7.20
CA ASN A 258 -21.49 -2.10 -6.25
C ASN A 258 -20.99 -2.28 -4.81
N LEU A 259 -20.61 -3.52 -4.45
CA LEU A 259 -20.08 -3.82 -3.11
C LEU A 259 -18.73 -3.11 -2.89
N LEU A 260 -17.87 -3.11 -3.90
CA LEU A 260 -16.58 -2.42 -3.86
C LEU A 260 -16.75 -0.89 -3.81
N LEU A 261 -17.72 -0.34 -4.54
CA LEU A 261 -18.08 1.08 -4.47
C LEU A 261 -18.56 1.48 -3.07
N ALA A 262 -19.45 0.68 -2.48
CA ALA A 262 -19.96 0.92 -1.12
C ALA A 262 -18.85 0.88 -0.06
N ALA A 263 -17.99 -0.14 -0.11
CA ALA A 263 -16.84 -0.26 0.80
C ALA A 263 -15.85 0.90 0.60
N GLY A 264 -15.62 1.33 -0.64
CA GLY A 264 -14.77 2.47 -0.98
C GLY A 264 -15.31 3.79 -0.43
N LEU A 265 -16.59 4.07 -0.63
CA LEU A 265 -17.24 5.28 -0.11
C LEU A 265 -17.23 5.31 1.42
N LEU A 266 -17.55 4.19 2.07
CA LEU A 266 -17.47 4.09 3.53
C LEU A 266 -16.05 4.35 4.04
N SER A 267 -15.03 3.78 3.38
CA SER A 267 -13.64 3.98 3.74
C SER A 267 -13.18 5.43 3.55
N LEU A 268 -13.61 6.05 2.46
CA LEU A 268 -13.34 7.44 2.17
C LEU A 268 -13.93 8.37 3.25
N LEU A 269 -15.21 8.16 3.60
CA LEU A 269 -15.89 8.91 4.66
C LEU A 269 -15.19 8.73 6.01
N VAL A 270 -14.98 7.49 6.43
CA VAL A 270 -14.34 7.19 7.72
C VAL A 270 -12.92 7.74 7.77
N GLY A 271 -12.13 7.57 6.70
CA GLY A 271 -10.77 8.09 6.62
C GLY A 271 -10.72 9.60 6.74
N SER A 272 -11.44 10.32 5.88
CA SER A 272 -11.42 11.78 5.81
C SER A 272 -11.90 12.44 7.10
N PHE A 273 -13.01 11.99 7.69
CA PHE A 273 -13.51 12.59 8.94
C PHE A 273 -12.64 12.20 10.15
N SER A 274 -12.02 11.02 10.16
CA SER A 274 -11.09 10.66 11.22
C SER A 274 -9.83 11.51 11.24
N LEU A 275 -9.40 12.10 10.12
CA LEU A 275 -8.26 13.01 10.05
C LEU A 275 -8.43 14.26 10.90
N VAL A 276 -9.67 14.77 11.02
CA VAL A 276 -10.00 16.02 11.74
C VAL A 276 -9.55 15.98 13.20
N ILE A 277 -9.75 14.84 13.85
CA ILE A 277 -9.55 14.67 15.30
C ILE A 277 -8.19 14.10 15.69
N GLN A 278 -7.29 13.86 14.73
CA GLN A 278 -6.01 13.23 15.03
C GLN A 278 -5.10 14.17 15.83
N ARG A 279 -4.42 13.59 16.83
CA ARG A 279 -3.45 14.27 17.67
C ARG A 279 -2.02 13.78 17.47
N ARG A 280 -1.85 12.61 16.81
CA ARG A 280 -0.56 11.98 16.53
C ARG A 280 -0.35 11.90 15.02
N TYR A 281 0.76 12.45 14.51
CA TYR A 281 1.02 12.52 13.07
C TYR A 281 1.17 11.14 12.41
N LYS A 282 1.70 10.11 13.10
CA LYS A 282 1.74 8.74 12.54
C LYS A 282 0.34 8.14 12.38
N ARG A 283 -0.59 8.37 13.33
CA ARG A 283 -1.99 7.96 13.19
C ARG A 283 -2.72 8.75 12.10
N MET A 284 -2.42 10.03 11.98
CA MET A 284 -2.92 10.88 10.89
C MET A 284 -2.53 10.29 9.52
N LEU A 285 -1.25 9.95 9.32
CA LEU A 285 -0.79 9.29 8.11
C LEU A 285 -1.45 7.92 7.90
N ALA A 286 -1.79 7.19 8.95
CA ALA A 286 -2.47 5.92 8.86
C ALA A 286 -3.93 6.07 8.40
N TYR A 287 -4.70 7.01 8.96
CA TYR A 287 -6.08 7.28 8.52
C TYR A 287 -6.14 7.81 7.09
N SER A 288 -5.17 8.62 6.66
CA SER A 288 -5.12 8.98 5.24
C SER A 288 -4.84 7.79 4.32
N SER A 289 -4.29 6.64 4.81
CA SER A 289 -4.21 5.42 4.01
C SER A 289 -5.59 4.76 3.84
N VAL A 290 -6.44 4.78 4.87
CA VAL A 290 -7.83 4.30 4.78
C VAL A 290 -8.61 5.10 3.73
N GLU A 291 -8.43 6.42 3.73
CA GLU A 291 -9.01 7.34 2.74
C GLU A 291 -8.57 6.98 1.32
N HIS A 292 -7.26 6.91 1.07
CA HIS A 292 -6.71 6.63 -0.26
C HIS A 292 -7.10 5.24 -0.79
N ILE A 293 -7.13 4.20 0.06
CA ILE A 293 -7.63 2.89 -0.36
C ILE A 293 -9.13 2.92 -0.65
N GLY A 294 -9.88 3.78 0.03
CA GLY A 294 -11.27 4.10 -0.32
C GLY A 294 -11.38 4.66 -1.74
N LEU A 295 -10.53 5.64 -2.11
CA LEU A 295 -10.46 6.20 -3.47
C LEU A 295 -10.11 5.14 -4.51
N VAL A 296 -9.13 4.28 -4.22
CA VAL A 296 -8.77 3.15 -5.10
C VAL A 296 -9.98 2.23 -5.32
N SER A 297 -10.68 1.87 -4.26
CA SER A 297 -11.86 0.99 -4.34
C SER A 297 -12.98 1.61 -5.18
N ILE A 298 -13.23 2.92 -5.03
CA ILE A 298 -14.17 3.68 -5.85
C ILE A 298 -13.73 3.66 -7.32
N GLY A 299 -12.46 3.95 -7.60
CA GLY A 299 -11.92 3.95 -8.96
C GLY A 299 -12.08 2.60 -9.68
N LEU A 300 -11.83 1.49 -8.98
CA LEU A 300 -12.04 0.13 -9.50
C LEU A 300 -13.51 -0.19 -9.83
N ALA A 301 -14.45 0.59 -9.32
CA ALA A 301 -15.89 0.46 -9.57
C ALA A 301 -16.42 1.42 -10.66
N LEU A 302 -15.58 2.30 -11.23
CA LEU A 302 -15.97 3.36 -12.17
C LEU A 302 -15.54 3.09 -13.63
N GLY A 303 -15.41 1.82 -14.01
CA GLY A 303 -15.06 1.42 -15.37
C GLY A 303 -13.57 1.65 -15.73
N PRO A 304 -13.21 1.58 -17.02
CA PRO A 304 -11.81 1.56 -17.46
C PRO A 304 -11.01 2.80 -17.03
N LEU A 305 -11.56 4.01 -17.18
CA LEU A 305 -10.90 5.25 -16.74
C LEU A 305 -10.73 5.30 -15.24
N GLY A 306 -11.73 4.81 -14.48
CA GLY A 306 -11.64 4.69 -13.01
C GLY A 306 -10.59 3.69 -12.58
N MET A 307 -10.47 2.54 -13.26
CA MET A 307 -9.41 1.55 -13.00
C MET A 307 -8.03 2.12 -13.28
N PHE A 308 -7.85 2.84 -14.41
CA PHE A 308 -6.61 3.54 -14.71
C PHE A 308 -6.23 4.52 -13.60
N ALA A 309 -7.19 5.35 -13.17
CA ALA A 309 -7.01 6.29 -12.08
C ALA A 309 -6.64 5.59 -10.76
N ALA A 310 -7.29 4.46 -10.44
CA ALA A 310 -7.02 3.67 -9.24
C ALA A 310 -5.59 3.09 -9.23
N PHE A 311 -5.11 2.53 -10.33
CA PHE A 311 -3.76 1.98 -10.41
C PHE A 311 -2.69 3.08 -10.42
N LEU A 312 -2.92 4.20 -11.11
CA LEU A 312 -2.05 5.38 -11.02
C LEU A 312 -2.01 5.91 -9.58
N HIS A 313 -3.15 5.92 -8.89
CA HIS A 313 -3.25 6.32 -7.49
C HIS A 313 -2.44 5.38 -6.57
N LEU A 314 -2.53 4.06 -6.77
CA LEU A 314 -1.73 3.08 -6.01
C LEU A 314 -0.22 3.31 -6.16
N VAL A 315 0.26 3.58 -7.38
CA VAL A 315 1.69 3.87 -7.63
C VAL A 315 2.13 5.13 -6.88
N ASN A 316 1.39 6.22 -7.05
CA ASN A 316 1.70 7.49 -6.38
C ASN A 316 1.59 7.38 -4.85
N HIS A 317 0.56 6.70 -4.36
CA HIS A 317 0.34 6.42 -2.94
C HIS A 317 1.50 5.62 -2.33
N ALA A 318 1.99 4.59 -3.03
CA ALA A 318 3.12 3.78 -2.57
C ALA A 318 4.37 4.64 -2.31
N VAL A 319 4.70 5.55 -3.22
CA VAL A 319 5.85 6.45 -3.08
C VAL A 319 5.61 7.50 -2.00
N ALA A 320 4.45 8.18 -2.02
CA ALA A 320 4.13 9.27 -1.09
C ALA A 320 4.06 8.78 0.36
N LYS A 321 3.39 7.64 0.61
CA LYS A 321 3.29 7.04 1.96
C LYS A 321 4.62 6.54 2.49
N SER A 322 5.41 5.91 1.63
CA SER A 322 6.75 5.45 2.03
C SER A 322 7.62 6.63 2.45
N MET A 323 7.63 7.70 1.65
CA MET A 323 8.32 8.94 1.96
C MET A 323 7.82 9.56 3.27
N ALA A 324 6.49 9.70 3.43
CA ALA A 324 5.88 10.32 4.60
C ALA A 324 6.19 9.57 5.90
N PHE A 325 6.06 8.22 5.93
CA PHE A 325 6.36 7.43 7.12
C PHE A 325 7.85 7.40 7.47
N LEU A 326 8.74 7.35 6.48
CA LEU A 326 10.18 7.41 6.71
C LEU A 326 10.61 8.76 7.28
N LEU A 327 10.04 9.86 6.78
CA LEU A 327 10.24 11.21 7.35
C LEU A 327 9.64 11.32 8.75
N ALA A 328 8.45 10.77 8.97
CA ALA A 328 7.82 10.68 10.30
C ALA A 328 8.72 9.96 11.32
N GLY A 329 9.45 8.92 10.89
CA GLY A 329 10.43 8.26 11.74
C GLY A 329 11.63 9.14 12.10
N ARG A 330 12.10 9.98 11.16
CA ARG A 330 13.17 10.95 11.43
C ARG A 330 12.73 12.03 12.40
N ILE A 331 11.48 12.51 12.26
CA ILE A 331 10.87 13.47 13.19
C ILE A 331 10.77 12.86 14.59
N LEU A 332 10.26 11.61 14.69
CA LEU A 332 10.19 10.89 15.96
C LEU A 332 11.56 10.78 16.65
N HIS A 333 12.59 10.43 15.90
CA HIS A 333 13.95 10.32 16.46
C HIS A 333 14.52 11.66 16.97
N ARG A 334 14.09 12.79 16.40
CA ARG A 334 14.55 14.13 16.81
C ARG A 334 13.75 14.72 17.97
N TYR A 335 12.42 14.57 17.94
CA TYR A 335 11.50 15.20 18.89
C TYR A 335 11.07 14.25 20.02
N ASP A 336 11.37 12.97 19.91
CA ASP A 336 11.00 11.89 20.85
C ASP A 336 9.48 11.85 21.16
N THR A 337 8.66 12.28 20.21
CA THR A 337 7.19 12.26 20.33
C THR A 337 6.51 12.14 18.98
N THR A 338 5.31 11.56 18.99
CA THR A 338 4.41 11.52 17.82
C THR A 338 3.28 12.57 17.90
N GLU A 339 3.19 13.33 18.99
CA GLU A 339 2.15 14.33 19.21
C GLU A 339 2.37 15.57 18.35
N ILE A 340 1.36 15.92 17.52
CA ILE A 340 1.41 17.07 16.61
C ILE A 340 1.67 18.38 17.38
N ALA A 341 1.02 18.57 18.53
CA ALA A 341 1.15 19.78 19.34
C ALA A 341 2.55 20.00 19.93
N ARG A 342 3.35 18.91 20.05
CA ARG A 342 4.72 18.95 20.61
C ARG A 342 5.79 18.99 19.53
N VAL A 343 5.43 18.84 18.25
CA VAL A 343 6.35 18.94 17.11
C VAL A 343 6.09 20.29 16.44
N THR A 344 6.85 21.32 16.83
CA THR A 344 6.74 22.67 16.28
C THR A 344 8.08 23.15 15.76
N GLY A 345 8.09 24.13 14.85
CA GLY A 345 9.32 24.70 14.29
C GLY A 345 10.13 23.71 13.45
N LEU A 346 9.49 22.72 12.83
CA LEU A 346 10.16 21.63 12.10
C LEU A 346 11.07 22.15 10.98
N LEU A 347 10.67 23.21 10.26
CA LEU A 347 11.49 23.82 9.21
C LEU A 347 12.79 24.45 9.76
N ARG A 348 12.79 24.92 11.01
CA ARG A 348 13.99 25.46 11.67
C ARG A 348 14.86 24.37 12.24
N ALA A 349 14.25 23.38 12.92
CA ALA A 349 14.97 22.29 13.56
C ALA A 349 15.57 21.30 12.53
N MET A 350 14.80 20.96 11.50
CA MET A 350 15.16 19.94 10.50
C MET A 350 14.73 20.41 9.08
N PRO A 351 15.44 21.36 8.45
CA PRO A 351 14.97 22.02 7.22
C PRO A 351 14.76 21.04 6.06
N TRP A 352 15.61 20.07 5.84
CA TRP A 352 15.46 19.06 4.78
C TRP A 352 14.31 18.09 5.07
N THR A 353 14.26 17.55 6.29
CA THR A 353 13.18 16.66 6.71
C THR A 353 11.84 17.39 6.72
N GLY A 354 11.79 18.63 7.21
CA GLY A 354 10.57 19.44 7.25
C GLY A 354 10.04 19.76 5.86
N SER A 355 10.90 20.21 4.94
CA SER A 355 10.49 20.52 3.57
C SER A 355 10.02 19.26 2.81
N LEU A 356 10.73 18.13 2.95
CA LEU A 356 10.33 16.89 2.32
C LEU A 356 9.05 16.30 2.96
N PHE A 357 8.86 16.46 4.28
CA PHE A 357 7.62 16.04 4.94
C PHE A 357 6.44 16.88 4.48
N ALA A 358 6.64 18.19 4.31
CA ALA A 358 5.65 19.07 3.70
C ALA A 358 5.30 18.61 2.28
N ALA A 359 6.30 18.35 1.45
CA ALA A 359 6.09 17.85 0.09
C ALA A 359 5.32 16.50 0.08
N ALA A 360 5.64 15.56 1.00
CA ALA A 360 4.92 14.30 1.11
C ALA A 360 3.44 14.50 1.50
N VAL A 361 3.16 15.38 2.47
CA VAL A 361 1.79 15.68 2.88
C VAL A 361 1.03 16.43 1.78
N LEU A 362 1.68 17.40 1.10
CA LEU A 362 1.08 18.12 -0.03
C LEU A 362 0.78 17.17 -1.21
N ALA A 363 1.62 16.17 -1.44
CA ALA A 363 1.32 15.11 -2.39
C ALA A 363 0.09 14.29 -1.97
N LEU A 364 0.00 13.91 -0.68
CA LEU A 364 -1.12 13.13 -0.14
C LEU A 364 -2.46 13.87 -0.09
N VAL A 365 -2.46 15.20 -0.07
CA VAL A 365 -3.70 16.00 -0.19
C VAL A 365 -4.08 16.30 -1.63
N GLY A 366 -3.42 15.66 -2.60
CA GLY A 366 -3.75 15.82 -4.01
C GLY A 366 -3.47 17.21 -4.56
N LEU A 367 -2.37 17.88 -4.18
CA LEU A 367 -2.00 19.17 -4.77
C LEU A 367 -1.13 19.01 -6.01
N PRO A 368 -1.31 19.83 -7.07
CA PRO A 368 -0.32 19.98 -8.11
C PRO A 368 1.01 20.47 -7.53
N PRO A 369 2.17 20.04 -8.01
CA PRO A 369 2.40 19.25 -9.23
C PRO A 369 2.52 17.73 -9.01
N PHE A 370 1.99 17.17 -7.92
CA PHE A 370 2.18 15.78 -7.56
C PHE A 370 1.20 14.84 -8.28
N GLY A 371 1.63 13.60 -8.52
CA GLY A 371 0.88 12.61 -9.30
C GLY A 371 -0.45 12.15 -8.68
N LEU A 372 -0.64 12.28 -7.35
CA LEU A 372 -1.93 11.97 -6.72
C LEU A 372 -3.03 12.90 -7.20
N PHE A 373 -2.74 14.20 -7.43
CA PHE A 373 -3.71 15.12 -8.03
C PHE A 373 -4.26 14.58 -9.36
N VAL A 374 -3.38 14.09 -10.24
CA VAL A 374 -3.79 13.57 -11.55
C VAL A 374 -4.73 12.36 -11.38
N SER A 375 -4.39 11.45 -10.49
CA SER A 375 -5.22 10.26 -10.25
C SER A 375 -6.57 10.59 -9.61
N GLU A 376 -6.64 11.54 -8.68
CA GLU A 376 -7.89 12.02 -8.08
C GLU A 376 -8.77 12.75 -9.09
N PHE A 377 -8.16 13.61 -9.91
CA PHE A 377 -8.87 14.29 -11.00
C PHE A 377 -9.47 13.30 -12.00
N LEU A 378 -8.69 12.28 -12.42
CA LEU A 378 -9.18 11.24 -13.32
C LEU A 378 -10.29 10.41 -12.68
N LEU A 379 -10.23 10.15 -11.37
CA LEU A 379 -11.27 9.43 -10.64
C LEU A 379 -12.58 10.22 -10.61
N VAL A 380 -12.52 11.51 -10.29
CA VAL A 380 -13.69 12.41 -10.33
C VAL A 380 -14.28 12.47 -11.75
N ARG A 381 -13.41 12.61 -12.77
CA ARG A 381 -13.84 12.57 -14.18
C ARG A 381 -14.52 11.25 -14.54
N ALA A 382 -13.96 10.11 -14.08
CA ALA A 382 -14.57 8.79 -14.31
C ALA A 382 -15.96 8.68 -13.68
N ALA A 383 -16.16 9.21 -12.47
CA ALA A 383 -17.46 9.22 -11.80
C ALA A 383 -18.50 10.04 -12.58
N VAL A 384 -18.11 11.18 -13.15
CA VAL A 384 -19.00 12.01 -13.98
C VAL A 384 -19.33 11.29 -15.29
N LEU A 385 -18.34 10.75 -15.99
CA LEU A 385 -18.52 10.07 -17.28
C LEU A 385 -19.36 8.78 -17.17
N THR A 386 -19.32 8.11 -16.02
CA THR A 386 -20.16 6.93 -15.76
C THR A 386 -21.57 7.26 -15.25
N GLY A 387 -21.97 8.55 -15.26
CA GLY A 387 -23.28 9.01 -14.78
C GLY A 387 -23.44 8.98 -13.26
N ARG A 388 -22.38 8.71 -12.50
CA ARG A 388 -22.38 8.67 -11.03
C ARG A 388 -21.91 10.00 -10.42
N THR A 389 -22.49 11.12 -10.86
CA THR A 389 -22.11 12.48 -10.41
C THR A 389 -22.19 12.68 -8.92
N TRP A 390 -23.13 12.00 -8.25
CA TRP A 390 -23.22 12.02 -6.79
C TRP A 390 -21.96 11.43 -6.09
N VAL A 391 -21.32 10.40 -6.71
CA VAL A 391 -20.05 9.86 -6.21
C VAL A 391 -18.96 10.93 -6.32
N ALA A 392 -18.89 11.64 -7.44
CA ALA A 392 -17.94 12.73 -7.59
C ALA A 392 -18.12 13.83 -6.52
N ALA A 393 -19.39 14.19 -6.20
CA ALA A 393 -19.68 15.18 -5.15
C ALA A 393 -19.21 14.69 -3.76
N VAL A 394 -19.49 13.43 -3.40
CA VAL A 394 -19.03 12.85 -2.13
C VAL A 394 -17.50 12.79 -2.08
N VAL A 395 -16.83 12.37 -3.16
CA VAL A 395 -15.36 12.32 -3.25
C VAL A 395 -14.78 13.71 -3.03
N LEU A 396 -15.27 14.73 -3.74
CA LEU A 396 -14.78 16.12 -3.59
C LEU A 396 -14.98 16.67 -2.19
N LEU A 397 -16.11 16.40 -1.55
CA LEU A 397 -16.37 16.80 -0.17
C LEU A 397 -15.36 16.14 0.79
N CYS A 398 -15.14 14.84 0.67
CA CYS A 398 -14.21 14.12 1.52
C CYS A 398 -12.75 14.58 1.31
N LEU A 399 -12.34 14.79 0.06
CA LEU A 399 -11.03 15.35 -0.26
C LEU A 399 -10.84 16.74 0.33
N LEU A 400 -11.87 17.59 0.30
CA LEU A 400 -11.82 18.91 0.95
C LEU A 400 -11.63 18.80 2.47
N VAL A 401 -12.35 17.89 3.13
CA VAL A 401 -12.21 17.65 4.59
C VAL A 401 -10.80 17.16 4.91
N ALA A 402 -10.28 16.20 4.16
CA ALA A 402 -8.92 15.66 4.31
C ALA A 402 -7.87 16.74 4.07
N PHE A 403 -8.02 17.53 3.01
CA PHE A 403 -7.15 18.66 2.67
C PHE A 403 -7.03 19.64 3.84
N VAL A 404 -8.17 20.17 4.31
CA VAL A 404 -8.19 21.16 5.41
C VAL A 404 -7.55 20.55 6.68
N SER A 405 -7.86 19.30 6.99
CA SER A 405 -7.35 18.62 8.17
C SER A 405 -5.83 18.43 8.11
N LEU A 406 -5.33 17.87 7.02
CA LEU A 406 -3.90 17.56 6.84
C LEU A 406 -3.06 18.85 6.78
N ILE A 407 -3.53 19.88 6.08
CA ILE A 407 -2.83 21.17 6.00
C ILE A 407 -2.79 21.86 7.36
N ASN A 408 -3.88 21.84 8.13
CA ASN A 408 -3.91 22.41 9.47
C ASN A 408 -2.89 21.71 10.41
N HIS A 409 -2.85 20.37 10.39
CA HIS A 409 -1.88 19.61 11.18
C HIS A 409 -0.44 19.85 10.71
N LEU A 410 -0.21 19.89 9.41
CA LEU A 410 1.09 20.17 8.81
C LEU A 410 1.61 21.54 9.24
N ASN A 411 0.79 22.59 9.11
CA ASN A 411 1.17 23.96 9.49
C ASN A 411 1.58 24.06 10.95
N ARG A 412 0.87 23.39 11.86
CA ARG A 412 1.23 23.33 13.28
C ARG A 412 2.61 22.72 13.52
N MET A 413 2.98 21.71 12.72
CA MET A 413 4.30 21.05 12.85
C MET A 413 5.42 21.87 12.21
N LEU A 414 5.19 22.49 11.06
CA LEU A 414 6.21 23.21 10.29
C LEU A 414 6.67 24.50 10.96
N TYR A 415 5.74 25.24 11.50
CA TYR A 415 5.95 26.60 12.02
C TYR A 415 5.97 26.63 13.55
N GLY A 416 6.34 27.81 14.11
CA GLY A 416 6.42 28.04 15.54
C GLY A 416 7.84 27.99 16.10
N ALA A 417 7.95 28.07 17.41
CA ALA A 417 9.21 27.94 18.13
C ALA A 417 9.66 26.49 18.21
N VAL A 418 10.96 26.26 18.10
CA VAL A 418 11.53 24.93 18.35
C VAL A 418 11.47 24.66 19.86
N PRO A 419 10.94 23.49 20.30
CA PRO A 419 10.87 23.15 21.72
C PRO A 419 12.26 23.10 22.35
N GLU A 420 12.34 23.42 23.63
CA GLU A 420 13.57 23.30 24.43
C GLU A 420 14.10 21.87 24.38
N GLY A 421 15.41 21.71 24.27
CA GLY A 421 16.10 20.41 24.16
C GLY A 421 16.14 19.80 22.76
N VAL A 422 15.40 20.33 21.78
CA VAL A 422 15.47 19.87 20.39
C VAL A 422 16.64 20.53 19.66
N LYS A 423 17.57 19.72 19.17
CA LYS A 423 18.75 20.20 18.43
C LYS A 423 18.34 20.83 17.10
N VAL A 424 18.79 22.04 16.82
CA VAL A 424 18.61 22.74 15.55
C VAL A 424 19.70 22.36 14.56
N GLY A 425 19.33 22.17 13.30
CA GLY A 425 20.26 21.84 12.24
C GLY A 425 20.21 20.34 11.87
N GLU A 426 20.44 20.07 10.60
CA GLU A 426 20.36 18.74 10.02
C GLU A 426 21.47 18.53 9.00
N ALA A 427 22.23 17.44 9.12
CA ALA A 427 23.23 17.06 8.13
C ALA A 427 22.57 16.43 6.91
N ARG A 428 23.05 16.82 5.72
CA ARG A 428 22.70 16.12 4.47
C ARG A 428 23.32 14.73 4.52
N GLY A 429 22.48 13.71 4.42
CA GLY A 429 22.92 12.33 4.35
C GLY A 429 22.20 11.60 3.22
N TRP A 430 22.70 10.44 2.82
CA TRP A 430 22.14 9.59 1.77
C TRP A 430 20.64 9.24 2.00
N LYS A 431 20.17 9.18 3.26
CA LYS A 431 18.73 9.00 3.57
C LYS A 431 17.88 10.17 3.04
N ILE A 432 18.35 11.41 3.17
CA ILE A 432 17.65 12.60 2.64
C ILE A 432 17.65 12.58 1.12
N VAL A 433 18.76 12.21 0.49
CA VAL A 433 18.85 12.12 -0.98
C VAL A 433 17.86 11.10 -1.53
N THR A 434 17.75 9.93 -0.89
CA THR A 434 16.77 8.90 -1.29
C THR A 434 15.33 9.39 -1.17
N LEU A 435 15.00 10.11 -0.09
CA LEU A 435 13.65 10.65 0.12
C LEU A 435 13.35 11.82 -0.83
N ALA A 436 14.37 12.63 -1.17
CA ALA A 436 14.24 13.67 -2.20
C ALA A 436 13.99 13.05 -3.59
N ALA A 437 14.64 11.92 -3.92
CA ALA A 437 14.34 11.19 -5.16
C ALA A 437 12.88 10.71 -5.22
N CYS A 438 12.30 10.26 -4.10
CA CYS A 438 10.86 9.95 -4.04
C CYS A 438 9.99 11.18 -4.35
N ALA A 439 10.33 12.36 -3.83
CA ALA A 439 9.62 13.59 -4.14
C ALA A 439 9.71 13.95 -5.64
N VAL A 440 10.89 13.78 -6.25
CA VAL A 440 11.07 13.97 -7.69
C VAL A 440 10.19 13.02 -8.49
N VAL A 441 10.13 11.73 -8.12
CA VAL A 441 9.25 10.75 -8.78
C VAL A 441 7.79 11.20 -8.72
N LEU A 442 7.30 11.67 -7.58
CA LEU A 442 5.94 12.16 -7.43
C LEU A 442 5.63 13.38 -8.31
N VAL A 443 6.59 14.29 -8.46
CA VAL A 443 6.47 15.46 -9.36
C VAL A 443 6.49 15.03 -10.82
N VAL A 444 7.40 14.13 -11.21
CA VAL A 444 7.47 13.61 -12.57
C VAL A 444 6.15 12.92 -12.97
N LEU A 445 5.60 12.06 -12.10
CA LEU A 445 4.32 11.39 -12.35
C LEU A 445 3.12 12.35 -12.40
N GLY A 446 3.26 13.54 -11.82
CA GLY A 446 2.20 14.56 -11.84
C GLY A 446 2.30 15.52 -13.02
N LEU A 447 3.50 15.85 -13.48
CA LEU A 447 3.70 16.80 -14.58
C LEU A 447 3.74 16.11 -15.95
N VAL A 448 4.41 14.97 -16.01
CA VAL A 448 4.62 14.24 -17.28
C VAL A 448 4.52 12.75 -16.98
N LEU A 449 3.33 12.15 -17.15
CA LEU A 449 3.21 10.71 -17.00
C LEU A 449 4.06 10.01 -18.08
N PRO A 450 5.18 9.34 -17.73
CA PRO A 450 6.07 8.75 -18.72
C PRO A 450 5.34 7.70 -19.57
N ARG A 451 5.57 7.69 -20.88
CA ARG A 451 4.94 6.75 -21.81
C ARG A 451 4.98 5.28 -21.36
N PRO A 452 6.12 4.74 -20.85
CA PRO A 452 6.14 3.36 -20.37
C PRO A 452 5.20 3.12 -19.19
N VAL A 453 5.03 4.12 -18.31
CA VAL A 453 4.13 4.01 -17.15
C VAL A 453 2.68 4.04 -17.61
N SER A 454 2.29 4.97 -18.50
CA SER A 454 0.92 5.01 -19.02
C SER A 454 0.58 3.74 -19.80
N ALA A 455 1.48 3.23 -20.64
CA ALA A 455 1.29 1.97 -21.37
C ALA A 455 1.12 0.77 -20.43
N LEU A 456 1.89 0.72 -19.33
CA LEU A 456 1.75 -0.35 -18.34
C LEU A 456 0.40 -0.27 -17.60
N LEU A 457 -0.07 0.94 -17.29
CA LEU A 457 -1.37 1.18 -16.68
C LEU A 457 -2.52 0.81 -17.63
N ASP A 458 -2.45 1.21 -18.91
CA ASP A 458 -3.43 0.83 -19.93
C ASP A 458 -3.51 -0.69 -20.10
N ARG A 459 -2.34 -1.36 -20.14
CA ARG A 459 -2.27 -2.82 -20.23
C ARG A 459 -2.77 -3.50 -18.94
N THR A 460 -2.57 -2.88 -17.79
CA THR A 460 -3.14 -3.35 -16.50
C THR A 460 -4.66 -3.31 -16.54
N VAL A 461 -5.26 -2.26 -17.09
CA VAL A 461 -6.71 -2.15 -17.25
C VAL A 461 -7.22 -3.21 -18.24
N SER A 462 -6.54 -3.39 -19.39
CA SER A 462 -6.96 -4.36 -20.42
C SER A 462 -6.98 -5.81 -19.94
N VAL A 463 -6.06 -6.19 -19.03
CA VAL A 463 -6.03 -7.55 -18.43
C VAL A 463 -7.29 -7.84 -17.58
N LEU A 464 -7.92 -6.81 -17.04
CA LEU A 464 -9.06 -6.93 -16.12
C LEU A 464 -10.42 -6.81 -16.83
N LEU A 465 -10.43 -6.22 -18.00
CA LEU A 465 -11.65 -6.13 -18.81
C LEU A 465 -12.04 -7.51 -19.36
N PRO A 466 -13.35 -7.76 -19.53
CA PRO A 466 -13.86 -9.02 -20.09
C PRO A 466 -13.37 -9.27 -21.51
#